data_7cedf5e0ba03adc7c607d316e2d35b4b
#
_entry.id   7cedf5e0ba03adc7c607d316e2d35b4b
#
_cell.length_a   1.000
_cell.length_b   1.000
_cell.length_c   1.000
_cell.angle_alpha   90.00
_cell.angle_beta   90.00
_cell.angle_gamma   90.00
#
_symmetry.space_group_name_H-M   'P 1'
#
loop_
_entity.id
_entity.type
_entity.pdbx_description
1 polymer ?
#
loop_
_entity_poly.entity_id
_entity_poly.type
_entity_poly.pdbx_seq_one_letter_code
_entity_poly.pdbx_strand_id
1 'polypeptide(L)'
;ILGLVYLSQKEGVPKVISGASVTLQLLLQVVSGVIVFVMTLPFWGNAEAGTGLYGLLVLLPVGLIFLHPALVNRGLNLALRITGQPEMELSWRYSYLLGQLGLWGIFWLVNGVAHYFLIRSIYSSSLPPIPVLAGIFAIAWVAGFLSLVTPSGLGVMEGTLVFLLSFYFPVHVATVIALWSRFARTVGDLACATIAWGS
;
A
#
# COMPACT_ATOMS: atom_id res chain seq x y z
N ILE A 1 -4.86 6.99 -11.05
CA ILE A 1 -5.69 5.92 -11.65
C ILE A 1 -6.28 6.41 -12.98
N LEU A 2 -7.05 7.50 -13.02
CA LEU A 2 -7.68 8.03 -14.24
C LEU A 2 -6.64 8.35 -15.33
N GLY A 3 -5.47 8.90 -14.97
CA GLY A 3 -4.39 9.18 -15.91
C GLY A 3 -3.81 7.95 -16.58
N LEU A 4 -3.63 6.84 -15.85
CA LEU A 4 -3.15 5.56 -16.39
C LEU A 4 -4.14 4.98 -17.41
N VAL A 5 -5.44 5.02 -17.09
CA VAL A 5 -6.49 4.56 -18.02
C VAL A 5 -6.55 5.45 -19.27
N TYR A 6 -6.38 6.76 -19.10
CA TYR A 6 -6.37 7.70 -20.23
C TYR A 6 -5.17 7.47 -21.16
N LEU A 7 -3.96 7.31 -20.61
CA LEU A 7 -2.75 7.05 -21.40
C LEU A 7 -2.82 5.71 -22.14
N SER A 8 -3.32 4.66 -21.50
CA SER A 8 -3.48 3.36 -22.16
C SER A 8 -4.50 3.39 -23.31
N GLN A 9 -5.53 4.23 -23.22
CA GLN A 9 -6.47 4.44 -24.33
C GLN A 9 -5.81 5.13 -25.54
N LYS A 10 -4.90 6.08 -25.29
CA LYS A 10 -4.12 6.72 -26.36
C LYS A 10 -3.25 5.73 -27.13
N GLU A 11 -2.84 4.65 -26.47
CA GLU A 11 -2.09 3.51 -27.03
C GLU A 11 -3.00 2.42 -27.67
N GLY A 12 -4.32 2.65 -27.75
CA GLY A 12 -5.26 1.73 -28.38
C GLY A 12 -5.70 0.55 -27.51
N VAL A 13 -5.36 0.54 -26.20
CA VAL A 13 -5.77 -0.52 -25.28
C VAL A 13 -7.25 -0.35 -24.88
N PRO A 14 -8.10 -1.40 -24.98
CA PRO A 14 -9.50 -1.34 -24.57
C PRO A 14 -9.65 -0.90 -23.12
N LYS A 15 -10.62 -0.01 -22.84
CA LYS A 15 -10.92 0.54 -21.50
C LYS A 15 -11.08 -0.55 -20.43
N VAL A 16 -11.69 -1.65 -20.80
CA VAL A 16 -11.96 -2.80 -19.90
C VAL A 16 -10.65 -3.44 -19.43
N ILE A 17 -9.71 -3.67 -20.36
CA ILE A 17 -8.40 -4.26 -20.04
C ILE A 17 -7.59 -3.33 -19.13
N SER A 18 -7.57 -2.05 -19.46
CA SER A 18 -6.88 -1.03 -18.63
C SER A 18 -7.47 -0.94 -17.24
N GLY A 19 -8.81 -0.93 -17.12
CA GLY A 19 -9.51 -0.90 -15.84
C GLY A 19 -9.24 -2.16 -15.01
N ALA A 20 -9.28 -3.34 -15.64
CA ALA A 20 -8.99 -4.62 -14.99
C ALA A 20 -7.54 -4.67 -14.46
N SER A 21 -6.58 -4.21 -15.27
CA SER A 21 -5.16 -4.17 -14.87
C SER A 21 -4.92 -3.24 -13.68
N VAL A 22 -5.53 -2.05 -13.69
CA VAL A 22 -5.42 -1.10 -12.57
C VAL A 22 -6.07 -1.65 -11.31
N THR A 23 -7.23 -2.30 -11.42
CA THR A 23 -7.91 -2.92 -10.28
C THR A 23 -7.05 -4.04 -9.68
N LEU A 24 -6.47 -4.90 -10.51
CA LEU A 24 -5.57 -5.95 -10.06
C LEU A 24 -4.34 -5.36 -9.35
N GLN A 25 -3.73 -4.33 -9.92
CA GLN A 25 -2.58 -3.65 -9.31
C GLN A 25 -2.91 -3.12 -7.92
N LEU A 26 -4.06 -2.47 -7.75
CA LEU A 26 -4.52 -1.96 -6.46
C LEU A 26 -4.78 -3.08 -5.44
N LEU A 27 -5.40 -4.18 -5.87
CA LEU A 27 -5.61 -5.35 -5.02
C LEU A 27 -4.28 -5.94 -4.54
N LEU A 28 -3.31 -6.13 -5.45
CA LEU A 28 -1.98 -6.63 -5.12
C LEU A 28 -1.24 -5.68 -4.17
N GLN A 29 -1.38 -4.38 -4.36
CA GLN A 29 -0.77 -3.36 -3.49
C GLN A 29 -1.36 -3.41 -2.08
N VAL A 30 -2.68 -3.52 -1.93
CA VAL A 30 -3.35 -3.67 -0.63
C VAL A 30 -2.90 -4.95 0.07
N VAL A 31 -2.97 -6.08 -0.63
CA VAL A 31 -2.60 -7.39 -0.06
C VAL A 31 -1.13 -7.40 0.35
N SER A 32 -0.23 -6.89 -0.49
CA SER A 32 1.19 -6.79 -0.16
C SER A 32 1.44 -5.89 1.05
N GLY A 33 0.72 -4.78 1.17
CA GLY A 33 0.84 -3.87 2.31
C GLY A 33 0.45 -4.55 3.63
N VAL A 34 -0.64 -5.32 3.64
CA VAL A 34 -1.07 -6.11 4.80
C VAL A 34 -0.03 -7.19 5.12
N ILE A 35 0.45 -7.94 4.12
CA ILE A 35 1.45 -9.00 4.32
C ILE A 35 2.73 -8.40 4.90
N VAL A 36 3.25 -7.31 4.33
CA VAL A 36 4.47 -6.66 4.82
C VAL A 36 4.27 -6.19 6.26
N PHE A 37 3.16 -5.55 6.60
CA PHE A 37 2.86 -5.15 7.97
C PHE A 37 2.92 -6.35 8.93
N VAL A 38 2.21 -7.43 8.60
CA VAL A 38 2.16 -8.63 9.46
C VAL A 38 3.53 -9.30 9.56
N MET A 39 4.31 -9.36 8.47
CA MET A 39 5.68 -9.89 8.49
C MET A 39 6.64 -9.06 9.35
N THR A 40 6.35 -7.79 9.60
CA THR A 40 7.19 -6.94 10.43
C THR A 40 6.90 -7.03 11.91
N LEU A 41 5.76 -7.61 12.32
CA LEU A 41 5.37 -7.73 13.73
C LEU A 41 6.44 -8.35 14.64
N PRO A 42 7.18 -9.40 14.23
CA PRO A 42 8.25 -9.96 15.05
C PRO A 42 9.39 -8.98 15.37
N PHE A 43 9.56 -7.94 14.56
CA PHE A 43 10.60 -6.91 14.72
C PHE A 43 10.18 -5.74 15.61
N TRP A 44 8.92 -5.72 16.10
CA TRP A 44 8.40 -4.64 16.93
C TRP A 44 8.97 -4.61 18.35
N GLY A 45 9.73 -5.66 18.73
CA GLY A 45 10.39 -5.75 20.03
C GLY A 45 9.39 -5.82 21.19
N ASN A 46 9.80 -5.27 22.35
CA ASN A 46 8.98 -5.25 23.58
C ASN A 46 7.92 -4.12 23.58
N ALA A 47 7.58 -3.56 22.44
CA ALA A 47 6.47 -2.62 22.37
C ALA A 47 5.19 -3.36 22.79
N GLU A 48 4.49 -2.86 23.83
CA GLU A 48 3.26 -3.46 24.36
C GLU A 48 2.21 -3.74 23.27
N ALA A 49 2.28 -2.98 22.18
CA ALA A 49 1.49 -3.19 20.97
C ALA A 49 1.81 -4.50 20.23
N GLY A 50 3.06 -4.97 20.27
CA GLY A 50 3.47 -6.16 19.51
C GLY A 50 2.70 -7.39 19.95
N THR A 51 2.55 -7.61 21.24
CA THR A 51 1.91 -8.83 21.79
C THR A 51 0.43 -8.96 21.39
N GLY A 52 -0.33 -7.87 21.36
CA GLY A 52 -1.73 -7.87 20.93
C GLY A 52 -1.92 -8.06 19.41
N LEU A 53 -0.92 -7.68 18.62
CA LEU A 53 -0.98 -7.74 17.16
C LEU A 53 -0.51 -9.07 16.56
N TYR A 54 0.16 -9.94 17.33
CA TYR A 54 0.61 -11.25 16.82
C TYR A 54 -0.53 -12.14 16.33
N GLY A 55 -1.75 -11.97 16.85
CA GLY A 55 -2.94 -12.65 16.32
C GLY A 55 -3.20 -12.35 14.84
N LEU A 56 -2.70 -11.22 14.31
CA LEU A 56 -2.82 -10.86 12.90
C LEU A 56 -1.92 -11.71 11.99
N LEU A 57 -0.95 -12.46 12.53
CA LEU A 57 -0.15 -13.40 11.73
C LEU A 57 -1.02 -14.43 10.99
N VAL A 58 -2.22 -14.72 11.50
CA VAL A 58 -3.21 -15.57 10.83
C VAL A 58 -3.65 -14.97 9.49
N LEU A 59 -3.52 -13.65 9.30
CA LEU A 59 -3.88 -13.00 8.03
C LEU A 59 -2.88 -13.31 6.90
N LEU A 60 -1.67 -13.79 7.20
CA LEU A 60 -0.69 -14.16 6.15
C LEU A 60 -1.21 -15.29 5.25
N PRO A 61 -1.59 -16.47 5.78
CA PRO A 61 -2.15 -17.52 4.93
C PRO A 61 -3.46 -17.10 4.27
N VAL A 62 -4.29 -16.31 4.96
CA VAL A 62 -5.53 -15.78 4.39
C VAL A 62 -5.22 -14.88 3.19
N GLY A 63 -4.27 -13.94 3.31
CA GLY A 63 -3.85 -13.06 2.20
C GLY A 63 -3.32 -13.86 1.00
N LEU A 64 -2.52 -14.90 1.24
CA LEU A 64 -2.01 -15.78 0.17
C LEU A 64 -3.12 -16.60 -0.51
N ILE A 65 -4.14 -17.02 0.24
CA ILE A 65 -5.32 -17.69 -0.33
C ILE A 65 -6.11 -16.73 -1.22
N PHE A 66 -6.28 -15.47 -0.82
CA PHE A 66 -6.96 -14.46 -1.62
C PHE A 66 -6.23 -14.14 -2.93
N LEU A 67 -4.92 -14.38 -3.02
CA LEU A 67 -4.15 -14.26 -4.26
C LEU A 67 -4.29 -15.46 -5.21
N HIS A 68 -5.04 -16.49 -4.83
CA HIS A 68 -5.26 -17.62 -5.73
C HIS A 68 -5.97 -17.14 -7.01
N PRO A 69 -5.45 -17.49 -8.23
CA PRO A 69 -5.98 -16.96 -9.50
C PRO A 69 -7.51 -17.10 -9.64
N ALA A 70 -8.09 -18.19 -9.13
CA ALA A 70 -9.54 -18.40 -9.17
C ALA A 70 -10.30 -17.37 -8.33
N LEU A 71 -9.75 -16.94 -7.17
CA LEU A 71 -10.38 -15.92 -6.32
C LEU A 71 -10.21 -14.53 -6.90
N VAL A 72 -9.02 -14.24 -7.45
CA VAL A 72 -8.74 -12.97 -8.14
C VAL A 72 -9.68 -12.81 -9.34
N ASN A 73 -9.84 -13.86 -10.16
CA ASN A 73 -10.75 -13.82 -11.31
C ASN A 73 -12.22 -13.68 -10.88
N ARG A 74 -12.64 -14.37 -9.81
CA ARG A 74 -14.01 -14.21 -9.28
C ARG A 74 -14.26 -12.79 -8.78
N GLY A 75 -13.33 -12.21 -8.04
CA GLY A 75 -13.41 -10.83 -7.55
C GLY A 75 -13.43 -9.81 -8.69
N LEU A 76 -12.57 -10.00 -9.70
CA LEU A 76 -12.54 -9.15 -10.89
C LEU A 76 -13.85 -9.26 -11.68
N ASN A 77 -14.34 -10.47 -11.96
CA ASN A 77 -15.57 -10.68 -12.70
C ASN A 77 -16.80 -10.15 -11.95
N LEU A 78 -16.81 -10.25 -10.61
CA LEU A 78 -17.84 -9.61 -9.80
C LEU A 78 -17.81 -8.08 -9.96
N ALA A 79 -16.62 -7.46 -9.92
CA ALA A 79 -16.48 -6.02 -10.14
C ALA A 79 -16.89 -5.60 -11.55
N LEU A 80 -16.51 -6.38 -12.59
CA LEU A 80 -16.90 -6.14 -13.97
C LEU A 80 -18.43 -6.27 -14.15
N ARG A 81 -19.06 -7.27 -13.52
CA ARG A 81 -20.50 -7.48 -13.54
C ARG A 81 -21.28 -6.32 -12.91
N ILE A 82 -20.78 -5.79 -11.77
CA ILE A 82 -21.39 -4.63 -11.10
C ILE A 82 -21.31 -3.38 -11.99
N THR A 83 -20.23 -3.24 -12.78
CA THR A 83 -20.02 -2.11 -13.70
C THR A 83 -20.64 -2.33 -15.09
N GLY A 84 -21.38 -3.43 -15.31
CA GLY A 84 -22.03 -3.75 -16.59
C GLY A 84 -21.05 -4.12 -17.71
N GLN A 85 -19.82 -4.52 -17.36
CA GLN A 85 -18.80 -4.93 -18.32
C GLN A 85 -18.81 -6.45 -18.53
N PRO A 86 -18.41 -6.94 -19.71
CA PRO A 86 -18.34 -8.37 -19.98
C PRO A 86 -17.31 -9.07 -19.07
N GLU A 87 -17.63 -10.28 -18.65
CA GLU A 87 -16.71 -11.12 -17.87
C GLU A 87 -15.46 -11.44 -18.69
N MET A 88 -14.31 -11.46 -18.03
CA MET A 88 -13.02 -11.76 -18.65
C MET A 88 -12.37 -12.92 -17.91
N GLU A 89 -12.02 -13.97 -18.62
CA GLU A 89 -11.13 -15.01 -18.11
C GLU A 89 -9.67 -14.59 -18.32
N LEU A 90 -9.06 -14.08 -17.26
CA LEU A 90 -7.65 -13.78 -17.27
C LEU A 90 -6.88 -14.99 -16.74
N SER A 91 -6.10 -15.62 -17.60
CA SER A 91 -5.25 -16.76 -17.26
C SER A 91 -3.95 -16.30 -16.58
N TRP A 92 -4.07 -15.81 -15.35
CA TRP A 92 -2.90 -15.42 -14.57
C TRP A 92 -2.18 -16.68 -14.06
N ARG A 93 -0.88 -16.81 -14.37
CA ARG A 93 -0.05 -17.82 -13.70
C ARG A 93 0.16 -17.40 -12.25
N TYR A 94 -0.03 -18.31 -11.31
CA TYR A 94 0.18 -18.03 -9.88
C TYR A 94 1.59 -17.48 -9.59
N SER A 95 2.60 -17.99 -10.29
CA SER A 95 3.98 -17.49 -10.22
C SER A 95 4.12 -16.01 -10.61
N TYR A 96 3.32 -15.53 -11.56
CA TYR A 96 3.29 -14.11 -11.93
C TYR A 96 2.73 -13.25 -10.81
N LEU A 97 1.63 -13.66 -10.20
CA LEU A 97 1.03 -12.94 -9.06
C LEU A 97 1.97 -12.89 -7.86
N LEU A 98 2.67 -14.00 -7.55
CA LEU A 98 3.70 -14.02 -6.51
C LEU A 98 4.89 -13.12 -6.85
N GLY A 99 5.33 -13.09 -8.10
CA GLY A 99 6.38 -12.16 -8.55
C GLY A 99 6.00 -10.70 -8.36
N GLN A 100 4.77 -10.34 -8.74
CA GLN A 100 4.22 -8.99 -8.52
C GLN A 100 4.11 -8.66 -7.02
N LEU A 101 3.69 -9.62 -6.21
CA LEU A 101 3.65 -9.45 -4.75
C LEU A 101 5.03 -9.19 -4.17
N GLY A 102 6.05 -9.91 -4.65
CA GLY A 102 7.45 -9.69 -4.27
C GLY A 102 7.95 -8.28 -4.65
N LEU A 103 7.62 -7.81 -5.86
CA LEU A 103 7.95 -6.44 -6.30
C LEU A 103 7.28 -5.38 -5.40
N TRP A 104 6.01 -5.57 -5.03
CA TRP A 104 5.34 -4.69 -4.07
C TRP A 104 5.96 -4.76 -2.68
N GLY A 105 6.43 -5.95 -2.26
CA GLY A 105 7.19 -6.10 -1.01
C GLY A 105 8.47 -5.26 -1.02
N ILE A 106 9.24 -5.32 -2.12
CA ILE A 106 10.43 -4.47 -2.29
C ILE A 106 10.06 -2.98 -2.27
N PHE A 107 8.98 -2.59 -2.95
CA PHE A 107 8.48 -1.22 -2.93
C PHE A 107 8.22 -0.73 -1.49
N TRP A 108 7.57 -1.54 -0.65
CA TRP A 108 7.32 -1.18 0.74
C TRP A 108 8.61 -1.05 1.56
N LEU A 109 9.59 -1.93 1.33
CA LEU A 109 10.90 -1.83 1.99
C LEU A 109 11.65 -0.56 1.59
N VAL A 110 11.64 -0.20 0.30
CA VAL A 110 12.23 1.06 -0.19
C VAL A 110 11.54 2.26 0.46
N ASN A 111 10.20 2.23 0.59
CA ASN A 111 9.47 3.25 1.33
C ASN A 111 9.89 3.30 2.81
N GLY A 112 10.09 2.15 3.46
CA GLY A 112 10.60 2.08 4.83
C GLY A 112 11.96 2.75 4.97
N VAL A 113 12.89 2.51 4.03
CA VAL A 113 14.21 3.17 3.98
C VAL A 113 14.05 4.68 3.81
N ALA A 114 13.21 5.13 2.88
CA ALA A 114 12.96 6.55 2.65
C ALA A 114 12.42 7.25 3.91
N HIS A 115 11.48 6.62 4.61
CA HIS A 115 10.94 7.14 5.85
C HIS A 115 11.95 7.09 7.01
N TYR A 116 12.83 6.09 7.04
CA TYR A 116 13.92 6.05 8.00
C TYR A 116 14.79 7.30 7.90
N PHE A 117 15.24 7.67 6.68
CA PHE A 117 16.04 8.88 6.48
C PHE A 117 15.26 10.16 6.75
N LEU A 118 13.99 10.21 6.38
CA LEU A 118 13.11 11.33 6.68
C LEU A 118 12.99 11.54 8.20
N ILE A 119 12.73 10.47 8.96
CA ILE A 119 12.63 10.55 10.42
C ILE A 119 13.98 10.91 11.03
N ARG A 120 15.07 10.35 10.51
CA ARG A 120 16.43 10.64 10.97
C ARG A 120 16.81 12.13 10.83
N SER A 121 16.25 12.81 9.83
CA SER A 121 16.48 14.25 9.64
C SER A 121 15.74 15.13 10.66
N ILE A 122 14.67 14.60 11.27
CA ILE A 122 13.82 15.33 12.22
C ILE A 122 14.15 14.94 13.66
N TYR A 123 14.53 13.66 13.88
CA TYR A 123 14.67 13.08 15.21
C TYR A 123 15.98 12.30 15.34
N SER A 124 16.80 12.69 16.33
CA SER A 124 18.18 12.21 16.46
C SER A 124 18.35 10.98 17.36
N SER A 125 17.29 10.58 18.10
CA SER A 125 17.35 9.43 19.02
C SER A 125 17.21 8.09 18.29
N SER A 126 17.12 6.99 19.04
CA SER A 126 16.95 5.65 18.47
C SER A 126 15.69 5.56 17.62
N LEU A 127 15.83 4.99 16.43
CA LEU A 127 14.73 4.80 15.47
C LEU A 127 14.30 3.33 15.44
N PRO A 128 13.02 3.07 15.12
CA PRO A 128 12.56 1.71 14.84
C PRO A 128 13.33 1.09 13.67
N PRO A 129 13.47 -0.24 13.63
CA PRO A 129 14.07 -0.93 12.50
C PRO A 129 13.34 -0.60 11.18
N ILE A 130 14.09 -0.54 10.08
CA ILE A 130 13.54 -0.24 8.74
C ILE A 130 12.33 -1.13 8.39
N PRO A 131 12.35 -2.46 8.62
CA PRO A 131 11.18 -3.29 8.38
C PRO A 131 9.92 -2.79 9.11
N VAL A 132 10.06 -2.38 10.37
CA VAL A 132 8.92 -1.86 11.17
C VAL A 132 8.34 -0.61 10.52
N LEU A 133 9.20 0.33 10.10
CA LEU A 133 8.75 1.52 9.39
C LEU A 133 8.04 1.15 8.07
N ALA A 134 8.60 0.20 7.30
CA ALA A 134 7.97 -0.29 6.08
C ALA A 134 6.55 -0.82 6.35
N GLY A 135 6.38 -1.63 7.41
CA GLY A 135 5.08 -2.15 7.82
C GLY A 135 4.10 -1.07 8.26
N ILE A 136 4.54 -0.13 9.10
CA ILE A 136 3.72 0.99 9.59
C ILE A 136 3.20 1.82 8.41
N PHE A 137 4.07 2.19 7.47
CA PHE A 137 3.67 3.00 6.32
C PHE A 137 2.81 2.22 5.33
N ALA A 138 3.06 0.92 5.16
CA ALA A 138 2.23 0.06 4.31
C ALA A 138 0.79 -0.03 4.84
N ILE A 139 0.61 -0.35 6.13
CA ILE A 139 -0.73 -0.50 6.69
C ILE A 139 -1.47 0.84 6.81
N ALA A 140 -0.77 1.94 7.08
CA ALA A 140 -1.36 3.26 7.09
C ALA A 140 -1.87 3.67 5.69
N TRP A 141 -1.11 3.34 4.64
CA TRP A 141 -1.54 3.54 3.26
C TRP A 141 -2.79 2.69 2.95
N VAL A 142 -2.78 1.41 3.34
CA VAL A 142 -3.94 0.50 3.16
C VAL A 142 -5.18 1.06 3.88
N ALA A 143 -5.03 1.50 5.14
CA ALA A 143 -6.13 2.09 5.89
C ALA A 143 -6.69 3.35 5.22
N GLY A 144 -5.81 4.23 4.74
CA GLY A 144 -6.22 5.41 3.97
C GLY A 144 -6.91 5.07 2.66
N PHE A 145 -6.39 4.07 1.92
CA PHE A 145 -6.97 3.62 0.66
C PHE A 145 -8.36 2.99 0.84
N LEU A 146 -8.55 2.16 1.87
CA LEU A 146 -9.83 1.51 2.16
C LEU A 146 -10.84 2.45 2.81
N SER A 147 -10.41 3.64 3.25
CA SER A 147 -11.31 4.63 3.84
C SER A 147 -12.19 5.25 2.75
N LEU A 148 -13.47 4.90 2.78
CA LEU A 148 -14.50 5.51 1.93
C LEU A 148 -15.02 6.84 2.51
N VAL A 149 -14.59 7.20 3.72
CA VAL A 149 -15.13 8.35 4.47
C VAL A 149 -14.56 9.67 3.94
N THR A 150 -13.31 9.65 3.48
CA THR A 150 -12.63 10.87 3.03
C THR A 150 -12.01 10.71 1.66
N PRO A 151 -12.08 11.74 0.80
CA PRO A 151 -11.38 11.70 -0.49
C PRO A 151 -9.89 11.46 -0.29
N SER A 152 -9.33 10.48 -1.00
CA SER A 152 -7.90 10.11 -0.93
C SER A 152 -7.41 9.67 0.47
N GLY A 153 -8.32 9.22 1.37
CA GLY A 153 -7.94 8.76 2.71
C GLY A 153 -7.40 9.86 3.63
N LEU A 154 -7.74 11.13 3.35
CA LEU A 154 -7.32 12.30 4.14
C LEU A 154 -7.71 12.13 5.61
N GLY A 155 -6.74 12.24 6.51
CA GLY A 155 -6.91 12.10 7.95
C GLY A 155 -6.80 10.65 8.44
N VAL A 156 -7.32 9.67 7.70
CA VAL A 156 -7.27 8.25 8.13
C VAL A 156 -5.85 7.70 8.03
N MET A 157 -5.16 7.96 6.94
CA MET A 157 -3.76 7.56 6.79
C MET A 157 -2.87 8.24 7.83
N GLU A 158 -3.00 9.54 8.01
CA GLU A 158 -2.23 10.32 8.97
C GLU A 158 -2.54 9.89 10.41
N GLY A 159 -3.81 9.68 10.74
CA GLY A 159 -4.22 9.19 12.05
C GLY A 159 -3.65 7.81 12.35
N THR A 160 -3.67 6.89 11.37
CA THR A 160 -3.06 5.57 11.50
C THR A 160 -1.56 5.67 11.69
N LEU A 161 -0.87 6.54 10.93
CA LEU A 161 0.56 6.80 11.11
C LEU A 161 0.88 7.32 12.51
N VAL A 162 0.16 8.35 12.96
CA VAL A 162 0.36 8.93 14.31
C VAL A 162 0.15 7.86 15.36
N PHE A 163 -0.93 7.07 15.26
CA PHE A 163 -1.23 6.00 16.20
C PHE A 163 -0.10 4.96 16.28
N LEU A 164 0.35 4.44 15.14
CA LEU A 164 1.38 3.40 15.12
C LEU A 164 2.77 3.93 15.48
N LEU A 165 3.10 5.15 15.06
CA LEU A 165 4.37 5.78 15.40
C LEU A 165 4.42 6.21 16.87
N SER A 166 3.28 6.43 17.53
CA SER A 166 3.22 6.80 18.96
C SER A 166 3.74 5.71 19.90
N PHE A 167 3.87 4.46 19.42
CA PHE A 167 4.56 3.40 20.17
C PHE A 167 6.09 3.60 20.26
N TYR A 168 6.65 4.42 19.38
CA TYR A 168 8.09 4.67 19.31
C TYR A 168 8.46 6.13 19.58
N PHE A 169 7.54 7.05 19.36
CA PHE A 169 7.80 8.50 19.43
C PHE A 169 6.71 9.20 20.27
N PRO A 170 7.03 10.32 20.92
CA PRO A 170 6.00 11.19 21.47
C PRO A 170 4.98 11.62 20.39
N VAL A 171 3.71 11.74 20.76
CA VAL A 171 2.60 12.00 19.80
C VAL A 171 2.85 13.22 18.92
N HIS A 172 3.43 14.30 19.48
CA HIS A 172 3.75 15.49 18.70
C HIS A 172 4.81 15.23 17.62
N VAL A 173 5.81 14.38 17.91
CA VAL A 173 6.83 13.96 16.92
C VAL A 173 6.20 13.06 15.86
N ALA A 174 5.38 12.08 16.27
CA ALA A 174 4.65 11.20 15.35
C ALA A 174 3.75 12.01 14.39
N THR A 175 3.11 13.07 14.89
CA THR A 175 2.28 13.98 14.09
C THR A 175 3.11 14.73 13.04
N VAL A 176 4.25 15.27 13.44
CA VAL A 176 5.17 15.97 12.51
C VAL A 176 5.65 15.01 11.42
N ILE A 177 6.03 13.77 11.79
CA ILE A 177 6.47 12.74 10.84
C ILE A 177 5.35 12.42 9.85
N ALA A 178 4.11 12.23 10.31
CA ALA A 178 2.97 11.92 9.46
C ALA A 178 2.68 13.02 8.44
N LEU A 179 2.66 14.28 8.88
CA LEU A 179 2.43 15.45 8.02
C LEU A 179 3.57 15.64 7.02
N TRP A 180 4.83 15.51 7.47
CA TRP A 180 6.00 15.65 6.59
C TRP A 180 6.07 14.55 5.54
N SER A 181 5.74 13.32 5.92
CA SER A 181 5.64 12.18 4.98
C SER A 181 4.62 12.43 3.89
N ARG A 182 3.48 13.03 4.24
CA ARG A 182 2.45 13.39 3.26
C ARG A 182 2.94 14.49 2.33
N PHE A 183 3.55 15.54 2.88
CA PHE A 183 4.11 16.63 2.09
C PHE A 183 5.14 16.10 1.09
N ALA A 184 6.09 15.29 1.53
CA ALA A 184 7.12 14.70 0.68
C ALA A 184 6.51 13.86 -0.45
N ARG A 185 5.47 13.06 -0.15
CA ARG A 185 4.75 12.28 -1.16
C ARG A 185 4.05 13.18 -2.18
N THR A 186 3.33 14.21 -1.72
CA THR A 186 2.62 15.13 -2.61
C THR A 186 3.58 15.84 -3.56
N VAL A 187 4.74 16.28 -3.05
CA VAL A 187 5.80 16.89 -3.87
C VAL A 187 6.33 15.89 -4.90
N GLY A 188 6.56 14.64 -4.49
CA GLY A 188 6.99 13.57 -5.39
C GLY A 188 5.97 13.30 -6.51
N ASP A 189 4.69 13.18 -6.16
CA ASP A 189 3.60 12.96 -7.12
C ASP A 189 3.49 14.12 -8.12
N LEU A 190 3.60 15.37 -7.66
CA LEU A 190 3.60 16.56 -8.53
C LEU A 190 4.83 16.60 -9.46
N ALA A 191 6.01 16.27 -8.93
CA ALA A 191 7.23 16.21 -9.74
C ALA A 191 7.11 15.13 -10.85
N CYS A 192 6.62 13.94 -10.51
CA CYS A 192 6.37 12.89 -11.50
C CYS A 192 5.32 13.32 -12.55
N ALA A 193 4.26 14.00 -12.11
CA ALA A 193 3.22 14.49 -13.02
C ALA A 193 3.74 15.55 -13.99
N THR A 194 4.58 16.49 -13.54
CA THR A 194 5.18 17.51 -14.40
C THR A 194 6.15 16.92 -15.43
N ILE A 195 6.95 15.92 -15.03
CA ILE A 195 7.85 15.22 -15.97
C ILE A 195 7.04 14.48 -17.03
N ALA A 196 5.99 13.75 -16.60
CA ALA A 196 5.13 13.00 -17.53
C ALA A 196 4.32 13.91 -18.48
N TRP A 197 4.06 15.15 -18.11
CA TRP A 197 3.34 16.11 -18.97
C TRP A 197 4.26 16.79 -19.99
N GLY A 198 5.56 16.90 -19.68
CA GLY A 198 6.56 17.54 -20.54
C GLY A 198 7.23 16.61 -21.57
N SER A 199 6.97 15.28 -21.48
CA SER A 199 7.43 14.26 -22.43
C SER A 199 6.33 13.89 -23.44
#